data_4bd320894132c519f50d8dbd93bf8de0
#
_entry.id   4bd320894132c519f50d8dbd93bf8de0
#
_cell.length_a   1.000
_cell.length_b   1.000
_cell.length_c   1.000
_cell.angle_alpha   90.00
_cell.angle_beta   90.00
_cell.angle_gamma   90.00
#
_symmetry.space_group_name_H-M   'P 1'
#
loop_
_entity.id
_entity.type
_entity.pdbx_description
1 polymer ?
#
loop_
_entity_poly.entity_id
_entity_poly.type
_entity_poly.pdbx_seq_one_letter_code
_entity_poly.pdbx_strand_id
1 'polypeptide(L)'
;MINKAELSKKIDKYAEEWGAAGAVAVYKGEECYHKNFYGLADREKNIPITENSTYLMSFNSRFLMGLCIGMLIDEDKLKLEDRLDKYIPEYAHSPEITINQLCLKQSGIPDFFNGGVMKKQQMIPEYQALTDEERNLVDRKLFVHPWTFEDAITYVDEKELTNAPGTEPTDDLDNMTETIFIREVIERASAKSLSDYIKSRIFAPLGIRGEYSKVNTKPYVISGMTNYMNGQYEEDNKYAFSMNYDEAEKLLVAVLNKKLLSEKAWKAITTPATFEQSIIFNSVSGWLSGRDLGYGNIGWSNYLYLDWDAGIGLVHLTNSELIVRLKNGSLSQFRKEFRQEAAAAFVYPNNPRLVPFSKNNVWDAMQLSINDEQLEYMSNAKEAICIAYAYKHELFILMEGNRSIGLVAFSIDSKNNKYYIESVLIDKKYQKRGFGKIMMTKGIEYLRSIGCTHLSIGVSRFNVAAQKLYKSVGFEEKTVYEDFIELETYFN
;
A
#
# COMPACT_ATOMS: atom_id res chain seq x y z
N MET A 1 -10.81 -20.41 11.63
CA MET A 1 -11.43 -19.09 11.47
C MET A 1 -10.86 -18.20 12.56
N ILE A 2 -10.53 -16.94 12.23
CA ILE A 2 -10.04 -16.00 13.22
C ILE A 2 -11.13 -15.64 14.23
N ASN A 3 -10.76 -15.54 15.50
CA ASN A 3 -11.65 -15.03 16.53
C ASN A 3 -11.68 -13.49 16.45
N LYS A 4 -12.87 -12.93 16.16
CA LYS A 4 -13.08 -11.47 16.03
C LYS A 4 -12.65 -10.70 17.28
N ALA A 5 -12.97 -11.21 18.47
CA ALA A 5 -12.57 -10.57 19.73
C ALA A 5 -11.06 -10.62 19.96
N GLU A 6 -10.38 -11.69 19.55
CA GLU A 6 -8.93 -11.83 19.65
C GLU A 6 -8.22 -10.85 18.71
N LEU A 7 -8.69 -10.74 17.46
CA LEU A 7 -8.17 -9.77 16.50
C LEU A 7 -8.35 -8.34 16.99
N SER A 8 -9.56 -8.00 17.46
CA SER A 8 -9.86 -6.66 17.97
C SER A 8 -8.92 -6.30 19.13
N LYS A 9 -8.77 -7.18 20.12
CA LYS A 9 -7.86 -6.99 21.25
C LYS A 9 -6.41 -6.80 20.82
N LYS A 10 -5.96 -7.55 19.80
CA LYS A 10 -4.61 -7.42 19.26
C LYS A 10 -4.40 -6.06 18.61
N ILE A 11 -5.38 -5.56 17.86
CA ILE A 11 -5.32 -4.25 17.21
C ILE A 11 -5.35 -3.13 18.23
N ASP A 12 -6.23 -3.21 19.25
CA ASP A 12 -6.28 -2.24 20.35
C ASP A 12 -4.92 -2.09 21.03
N LYS A 13 -4.34 -3.23 21.44
CA LYS A 13 -3.02 -3.26 22.07
C LYS A 13 -1.95 -2.63 21.15
N TYR A 14 -1.96 -2.96 19.87
CA TYR A 14 -1.00 -2.43 18.90
C TYR A 14 -1.15 -0.90 18.75
N ALA A 15 -2.38 -0.39 18.62
CA ALA A 15 -2.63 1.04 18.51
C ALA A 15 -2.19 1.80 19.77
N GLU A 16 -2.42 1.25 20.97
CA GLU A 16 -1.99 1.82 22.24
C GLU A 16 -0.47 1.83 22.40
N GLU A 17 0.22 0.73 22.04
CA GLU A 17 1.67 0.62 22.10
C GLU A 17 2.35 1.66 21.20
N TRP A 18 1.80 1.92 20.03
CA TRP A 18 2.28 2.95 19.13
C TRP A 18 1.84 4.36 19.49
N GLY A 19 0.83 4.51 20.34
CA GLY A 19 0.20 5.80 20.65
C GLY A 19 -0.46 6.41 19.40
N ALA A 20 -1.06 5.55 18.57
CA ALA A 20 -1.77 5.97 17.37
C ALA A 20 -3.01 6.79 17.77
N ALA A 21 -3.34 7.81 16.96
CA ALA A 21 -4.56 8.58 17.09
C ALA A 21 -5.38 8.45 15.81
N GLY A 22 -6.70 8.37 15.95
CA GLY A 22 -7.60 8.29 14.78
C GLY A 22 -8.72 7.27 14.95
N ALA A 23 -9.55 7.17 13.92
CA ALA A 23 -10.52 6.12 13.75
C ALA A 23 -9.85 4.94 13.01
N VAL A 24 -9.84 3.76 13.60
CA VAL A 24 -9.23 2.55 13.03
C VAL A 24 -10.29 1.47 12.88
N ALA A 25 -10.36 0.85 11.70
CA ALA A 25 -11.27 -0.26 11.48
C ALA A 25 -10.70 -1.32 10.52
N VAL A 26 -11.19 -2.55 10.67
CA VAL A 26 -10.86 -3.72 9.84
C VAL A 26 -12.13 -4.40 9.38
N TYR A 27 -12.23 -4.61 8.08
CA TYR A 27 -13.36 -5.27 7.41
C TYR A 27 -12.92 -6.53 6.70
N LYS A 28 -13.81 -7.51 6.66
CA LYS A 28 -13.76 -8.68 5.78
C LYS A 28 -15.06 -8.73 4.98
N GLY A 29 -15.00 -8.38 3.70
CA GLY A 29 -16.21 -8.12 2.93
C GLY A 29 -17.03 -6.98 3.54
N GLU A 30 -18.27 -7.25 3.92
CA GLU A 30 -19.15 -6.28 4.60
C GLU A 30 -19.07 -6.35 6.14
N GLU A 31 -18.42 -7.37 6.68
CA GLU A 31 -18.35 -7.58 8.13
C GLU A 31 -17.23 -6.77 8.77
N CYS A 32 -17.56 -5.96 9.77
CA CYS A 32 -16.62 -5.25 10.61
C CYS A 32 -16.03 -6.17 11.69
N TYR A 33 -14.72 -6.40 11.65
CA TYR A 33 -13.99 -7.21 12.61
C TYR A 33 -13.37 -6.40 13.73
N HIS A 34 -13.08 -5.13 13.47
CA HIS A 34 -12.58 -4.19 14.46
C HIS A 34 -13.01 -2.78 14.09
N LYS A 35 -13.41 -2.01 15.10
CA LYS A 35 -13.70 -0.57 15.02
C LYS A 35 -13.40 0.05 16.37
N ASN A 36 -12.50 1.03 16.39
CA ASN A 36 -12.22 1.79 17.61
C ASN A 36 -11.68 3.19 17.27
N PHE A 37 -11.69 4.07 18.28
CA PHE A 37 -11.30 5.47 18.20
C PHE A 37 -10.25 5.77 19.25
N TYR A 38 -9.09 6.28 18.83
CA TYR A 38 -7.92 6.49 19.68
C TYR A 38 -7.48 7.95 19.68
N GLY A 39 -7.00 8.43 20.81
CA GLY A 39 -6.39 9.74 20.95
C GLY A 39 -7.38 10.89 20.98
N LEU A 40 -6.89 12.09 20.68
CA LEU A 40 -7.60 13.35 20.89
C LEU A 40 -7.87 14.07 19.55
N ALA A 41 -9.12 14.48 19.37
CA ALA A 41 -9.55 15.34 18.27
C ALA A 41 -9.05 16.79 18.47
N ASP A 42 -9.03 17.25 19.71
CA ASP A 42 -8.44 18.53 20.14
C ASP A 42 -7.59 18.28 21.39
N ARG A 43 -6.28 18.40 21.25
CA ARG A 43 -5.34 18.16 22.36
C ARG A 43 -5.33 19.27 23.40
N GLU A 44 -5.58 20.51 22.98
CA GLU A 44 -5.62 21.65 23.90
C GLU A 44 -6.84 21.58 24.80
N LYS A 45 -7.97 21.14 24.29
CA LYS A 45 -9.23 21.01 25.01
C LYS A 45 -9.47 19.61 25.57
N ASN A 46 -8.53 18.68 25.35
CA ASN A 46 -8.65 17.28 25.75
C ASN A 46 -9.93 16.60 25.24
N ILE A 47 -10.34 16.92 23.98
CA ILE A 47 -11.53 16.34 23.36
C ILE A 47 -11.14 15.02 22.69
N PRO A 48 -11.77 13.88 23.02
CA PRO A 48 -11.44 12.60 22.41
C PRO A 48 -11.91 12.49 20.96
N ILE A 49 -11.24 11.64 20.18
CA ILE A 49 -11.73 11.21 18.86
C ILE A 49 -12.91 10.26 19.07
N THR A 50 -13.97 10.45 18.30
CA THR A 50 -15.20 9.67 18.32
C THR A 50 -15.65 9.35 16.88
N GLU A 51 -16.73 8.58 16.74
CA GLU A 51 -17.33 8.30 15.42
C GLU A 51 -17.83 9.57 14.69
N ASN A 52 -18.12 10.64 15.43
CA ASN A 52 -18.54 11.93 14.91
C ASN A 52 -17.37 12.87 14.58
N SER A 53 -16.14 12.42 14.80
CA SER A 53 -14.95 13.17 14.42
C SER A 53 -14.83 13.25 12.91
N THR A 54 -14.60 14.46 12.39
CA THR A 54 -14.50 14.71 10.94
C THR A 54 -13.06 15.03 10.56
N TYR A 55 -12.68 14.57 9.39
CA TYR A 55 -11.33 14.69 8.85
C TYR A 55 -11.39 15.35 7.49
N LEU A 56 -10.39 16.15 7.17
CA LEU A 56 -10.31 16.81 5.88
C LEU A 56 -9.81 15.85 4.80
N MET A 57 -10.48 15.83 3.66
CA MET A 57 -10.20 15.00 2.49
C MET A 57 -10.03 15.87 1.25
N SER A 58 -9.48 15.28 0.17
CA SER A 58 -9.36 15.94 -1.12
C SER A 58 -10.09 15.18 -2.23
N PHE A 59 -10.80 15.89 -3.09
CA PHE A 59 -11.38 15.34 -4.34
C PHE A 59 -10.29 14.94 -5.34
N ASN A 60 -9.13 15.60 -5.31
CA ASN A 60 -7.99 15.32 -6.21
C ASN A 60 -7.24 14.02 -5.86
N SER A 61 -7.82 13.14 -5.05
CA SER A 61 -7.18 11.86 -4.76
C SER A 61 -7.17 10.96 -5.99
N ARG A 62 -6.05 10.30 -6.25
CA ARG A 62 -5.91 9.30 -7.33
C ARG A 62 -7.02 8.25 -7.27
N PHE A 63 -7.38 7.84 -6.05
CA PHE A 63 -8.45 6.88 -5.81
C PHE A 63 -9.81 7.38 -6.32
N LEU A 64 -10.25 8.58 -5.93
CA LEU A 64 -11.53 9.12 -6.36
C LEU A 64 -11.52 9.42 -7.86
N MET A 65 -10.43 10.00 -8.38
CA MET A 65 -10.29 10.23 -9.81
C MET A 65 -10.26 8.92 -10.61
N GLY A 66 -9.59 7.88 -10.10
CA GLY A 66 -9.60 6.54 -10.71
C GLY A 66 -11.01 5.94 -10.78
N LEU A 67 -11.82 6.10 -9.73
CA LEU A 67 -13.24 5.72 -9.77
C LEU A 67 -14.01 6.52 -10.82
N CYS A 68 -13.76 7.84 -10.94
CA CYS A 68 -14.37 8.67 -11.97
C CYS A 68 -14.01 8.19 -13.39
N ILE A 69 -12.76 7.84 -13.65
CA ILE A 69 -12.35 7.24 -14.93
C ILE A 69 -13.13 5.95 -15.20
N GLY A 70 -13.25 5.07 -14.20
CA GLY A 70 -14.06 3.85 -14.30
C GLY A 70 -15.53 4.13 -14.64
N MET A 71 -16.14 5.15 -14.02
CA MET A 71 -17.52 5.55 -14.31
C MET A 71 -17.67 6.13 -15.72
N LEU A 72 -16.72 6.92 -16.19
CA LEU A 72 -16.73 7.45 -17.55
C LEU A 72 -16.58 6.35 -18.60
N ILE A 73 -15.82 5.27 -18.27
CA ILE A 73 -15.75 4.06 -19.12
C ILE A 73 -17.12 3.36 -19.16
N ASP A 74 -17.80 3.23 -18.04
CA ASP A 74 -19.14 2.61 -17.98
C ASP A 74 -20.22 3.46 -18.68
N GLU A 75 -20.01 4.79 -18.77
CA GLU A 75 -20.87 5.72 -19.49
C GLU A 75 -20.53 5.82 -20.99
N ASP A 76 -19.56 5.06 -21.50
CA ASP A 76 -19.01 5.15 -22.86
C ASP A 76 -18.52 6.56 -23.25
N LYS A 77 -18.16 7.39 -22.28
CA LYS A 77 -17.66 8.76 -22.49
C LYS A 77 -16.16 8.83 -22.61
N LEU A 78 -15.44 7.80 -22.14
CA LEU A 78 -13.99 7.74 -22.14
C LEU A 78 -13.53 6.30 -22.41
N LYS A 79 -12.45 6.17 -23.19
CA LYS A 79 -11.69 4.93 -23.35
C LYS A 79 -10.26 5.17 -22.95
N LEU A 80 -9.61 4.17 -22.37
CA LEU A 80 -8.20 4.28 -21.97
C LEU A 80 -7.25 4.46 -23.16
N GLU A 81 -7.66 3.98 -24.34
CA GLU A 81 -6.94 4.10 -25.60
C GLU A 81 -7.18 5.44 -26.33
N ASP A 82 -8.14 6.24 -25.86
CA ASP A 82 -8.36 7.59 -26.41
C ASP A 82 -7.07 8.40 -26.29
N ARG A 83 -6.78 9.20 -27.32
CA ARG A 83 -5.69 10.17 -27.28
C ARG A 83 -6.10 11.37 -26.43
N LEU A 84 -5.11 11.97 -25.77
CA LEU A 84 -5.33 13.10 -24.88
C LEU A 84 -5.90 14.33 -25.63
N ASP A 85 -5.56 14.50 -26.92
CA ASP A 85 -6.06 15.58 -27.77
C ASP A 85 -7.58 15.59 -27.97
N LYS A 86 -8.24 14.44 -27.76
CA LYS A 86 -9.71 14.37 -27.72
C LYS A 86 -10.31 15.22 -26.60
N TYR A 87 -9.58 15.42 -25.51
CA TYR A 87 -10.03 16.13 -24.32
C TYR A 87 -9.26 17.42 -24.08
N ILE A 88 -7.97 17.45 -24.40
CA ILE A 88 -7.04 18.58 -24.18
C ILE A 88 -6.30 18.87 -25.51
N PRO A 89 -7.00 19.35 -26.56
CA PRO A 89 -6.39 19.59 -27.87
C PRO A 89 -5.39 20.77 -27.87
N GLU A 90 -5.45 21.64 -26.88
CA GLU A 90 -4.58 22.80 -26.75
C GLU A 90 -3.15 22.46 -26.28
N TYR A 91 -2.88 21.27 -25.76
CA TYR A 91 -1.53 20.83 -25.41
C TYR A 91 -0.81 20.20 -26.61
N ALA A 92 0.34 20.74 -26.99
CA ALA A 92 1.05 20.37 -28.23
C ALA A 92 1.34 18.87 -28.33
N HIS A 93 1.71 18.19 -27.21
CA HIS A 93 2.01 16.76 -27.18
C HIS A 93 0.80 15.86 -26.90
N SER A 94 -0.39 16.41 -26.78
CA SER A 94 -1.59 15.62 -26.50
C SER A 94 -1.90 14.52 -27.51
N PRO A 95 -1.56 14.63 -28.84
CA PRO A 95 -1.75 13.54 -29.79
C PRO A 95 -0.81 12.33 -29.56
N GLU A 96 0.25 12.49 -28.80
CA GLU A 96 1.23 11.43 -28.54
C GLU A 96 0.86 10.56 -27.32
N ILE A 97 -0.04 11.05 -26.47
CA ILE A 97 -0.34 10.52 -25.15
C ILE A 97 -1.73 9.89 -25.14
N THR A 98 -1.88 8.69 -24.58
CA THR A 98 -3.20 8.10 -24.31
C THR A 98 -3.67 8.40 -22.89
N ILE A 99 -4.97 8.32 -22.66
CA ILE A 99 -5.56 8.46 -21.32
C ILE A 99 -4.97 7.41 -20.35
N ASN A 100 -4.72 6.19 -20.82
CA ASN A 100 -4.06 5.16 -20.02
C ASN A 100 -2.67 5.58 -19.53
N GLN A 101 -1.84 6.10 -20.44
CA GLN A 101 -0.49 6.57 -20.11
C GLN A 101 -0.51 7.73 -19.11
N LEU A 102 -1.44 8.68 -19.29
CA LEU A 102 -1.64 9.79 -18.36
C LEU A 102 -2.04 9.28 -16.97
N CYS A 103 -3.03 8.41 -16.87
CA CYS A 103 -3.52 7.86 -15.61
C CYS A 103 -2.48 6.98 -14.88
N LEU A 104 -1.58 6.35 -15.63
CA LEU A 104 -0.50 5.52 -15.09
C LEU A 104 0.80 6.28 -14.80
N LYS A 105 0.79 7.61 -14.98
CA LYS A 105 1.98 8.50 -14.83
C LYS A 105 3.12 8.10 -15.78
N GLN A 106 2.75 7.74 -16.99
CA GLN A 106 3.65 7.37 -18.09
C GLN A 106 3.50 8.30 -19.29
N SER A 107 3.00 9.52 -19.06
CA SER A 107 2.77 10.48 -20.15
C SER A 107 4.04 11.16 -20.64
N GLY A 108 5.05 11.27 -19.78
CA GLY A 108 6.25 12.07 -20.03
C GLY A 108 6.04 13.58 -19.90
N ILE A 109 4.85 14.05 -19.49
CA ILE A 109 4.58 15.48 -19.29
C ILE A 109 5.45 16.03 -18.17
N PRO A 110 6.19 17.15 -18.37
CA PRO A 110 6.99 17.77 -17.32
C PRO A 110 6.15 18.16 -16.10
N ASP A 111 6.70 18.00 -14.90
CA ASP A 111 6.04 18.46 -13.67
C ASP A 111 6.21 19.97 -13.49
N PHE A 112 5.10 20.71 -13.65
CA PHE A 112 5.11 22.16 -13.50
C PHE A 112 5.37 22.60 -12.05
N PHE A 113 4.97 21.77 -11.07
CA PHE A 113 5.11 22.11 -9.67
C PHE A 113 6.58 21.96 -9.22
N ASN A 114 7.12 20.75 -9.30
CA ASN A 114 8.52 20.51 -8.87
C ASN A 114 9.54 21.15 -9.83
N GLY A 115 9.34 20.99 -11.14
CA GLY A 115 10.22 21.52 -12.17
C GLY A 115 10.07 23.02 -12.44
N GLY A 116 8.94 23.60 -12.07
CA GLY A 116 8.60 25.01 -12.30
C GLY A 116 8.50 25.81 -11.00
N VAL A 117 7.40 25.63 -10.27
CA VAL A 117 7.07 26.44 -9.08
C VAL A 117 8.15 26.30 -7.99
N MET A 118 8.43 25.08 -7.57
CA MET A 118 9.40 24.81 -6.50
C MET A 118 10.81 25.22 -6.91
N LYS A 119 11.22 24.92 -8.14
CA LYS A 119 12.54 25.30 -8.64
C LYS A 119 12.70 26.82 -8.67
N LYS A 120 11.69 27.58 -9.13
CA LYS A 120 11.71 29.05 -9.09
C LYS A 120 11.77 29.57 -7.66
N GLN A 121 10.97 28.98 -6.74
CA GLN A 121 10.95 29.36 -5.33
C GLN A 121 12.35 29.17 -4.68
N GLN A 122 13.01 28.05 -4.96
CA GLN A 122 14.35 27.75 -4.43
C GLN A 122 15.44 28.70 -4.93
N MET A 123 15.22 29.39 -6.04
CA MET A 123 16.16 30.39 -6.59
C MET A 123 16.00 31.79 -5.98
N ILE A 124 14.96 32.03 -5.16
CA ILE A 124 14.71 33.31 -4.51
C ILE A 124 15.69 33.51 -3.34
N PRO A 125 16.50 34.60 -3.31
CA PRO A 125 17.48 34.83 -2.25
C PRO A 125 16.85 34.86 -0.85
N GLU A 126 15.69 35.46 -0.71
CA GLU A 126 14.92 35.57 0.54
C GLU A 126 14.51 34.18 1.03
N TYR A 127 14.10 33.26 0.14
CA TYR A 127 13.80 31.89 0.47
C TYR A 127 15.05 31.11 0.92
N GLN A 128 16.19 31.33 0.26
CA GLN A 128 17.44 30.67 0.61
C GLN A 128 17.97 31.09 2.00
N ALA A 129 17.63 32.31 2.42
CA ALA A 129 17.98 32.84 3.73
C ALA A 129 17.09 32.32 4.89
N LEU A 130 15.98 31.64 4.57
CA LEU A 130 15.08 31.08 5.57
C LEU A 130 15.71 29.86 6.27
N THR A 131 15.27 29.63 7.50
CA THR A 131 15.51 28.35 8.20
C THR A 131 14.77 27.19 7.52
N ASP A 132 15.16 25.95 7.82
CA ASP A 132 14.46 24.77 7.28
C ASP A 132 12.97 24.74 7.67
N GLU A 133 12.62 25.20 8.88
CA GLU A 133 11.22 25.29 9.33
C GLU A 133 10.43 26.32 8.51
N GLU A 134 11.01 27.49 8.26
CA GLU A 134 10.39 28.54 7.45
C GLU A 134 10.26 28.12 5.97
N ARG A 135 11.30 27.49 5.41
CA ARG A 135 11.23 26.89 4.05
C ARG A 135 10.10 25.88 3.96
N ASN A 136 10.03 24.94 4.89
CA ASN A 136 8.95 23.96 4.94
C ASN A 136 7.56 24.61 4.97
N LEU A 137 7.41 25.74 5.65
CA LEU A 137 6.16 26.47 5.71
C LEU A 137 5.80 27.09 4.36
N VAL A 138 6.78 27.70 3.67
CA VAL A 138 6.57 28.26 2.32
C VAL A 138 6.22 27.16 1.33
N ASP A 139 6.98 26.05 1.32
CA ASP A 139 6.77 24.94 0.41
C ASP A 139 5.37 24.32 0.57
N ARG A 140 4.91 24.20 1.81
CA ARG A 140 3.56 23.70 2.09
C ARG A 140 2.47 24.65 1.63
N LYS A 141 2.68 25.97 1.73
CA LYS A 141 1.73 26.94 1.17
C LYS A 141 1.59 26.78 -0.33
N LEU A 142 2.73 26.62 -1.03
CA LEU A 142 2.74 26.37 -2.46
C LEU A 142 2.06 25.02 -2.80
N PHE A 143 2.30 23.99 -2.00
CA PHE A 143 1.75 22.66 -2.23
C PHE A 143 0.23 22.60 -2.09
N VAL A 144 -0.36 23.39 -1.17
CA VAL A 144 -1.81 23.44 -0.95
C VAL A 144 -2.52 24.49 -1.79
N HIS A 145 -1.78 25.31 -2.54
CA HIS A 145 -2.37 26.28 -3.45
C HIS A 145 -3.30 25.57 -4.46
N PRO A 146 -4.49 26.11 -4.74
CA PRO A 146 -5.44 25.48 -5.66
C PRO A 146 -5.04 25.68 -7.13
N TRP A 147 -3.93 25.07 -7.53
CA TRP A 147 -3.39 25.15 -8.89
C TRP A 147 -4.42 24.78 -9.93
N THR A 148 -4.49 25.59 -10.98
CA THR A 148 -5.44 25.46 -12.08
C THR A 148 -4.84 24.71 -13.27
N PHE A 149 -5.68 24.34 -14.23
CA PHE A 149 -5.21 23.80 -15.50
C PHE A 149 -4.40 24.83 -16.28
N GLU A 150 -4.80 26.10 -16.24
CA GLU A 150 -4.10 27.20 -16.89
C GLU A 150 -2.68 27.39 -16.34
N ASP A 151 -2.49 27.25 -15.03
CA ASP A 151 -1.16 27.31 -14.42
C ASP A 151 -0.25 26.18 -14.93
N ALA A 152 -0.81 24.97 -15.04
CA ALA A 152 -0.05 23.79 -15.49
C ALA A 152 0.27 23.85 -16.98
N ILE A 153 -0.73 24.13 -17.84
CA ILE A 153 -0.54 24.14 -19.30
C ILE A 153 0.40 25.25 -19.74
N THR A 154 0.29 26.46 -19.17
CA THR A 154 1.21 27.57 -19.45
C THR A 154 2.67 27.21 -19.21
N TYR A 155 2.94 26.32 -18.24
CA TYR A 155 4.30 25.88 -17.97
C TYR A 155 4.79 24.81 -18.95
N VAL A 156 3.92 23.89 -19.38
CA VAL A 156 4.34 22.71 -20.15
C VAL A 156 4.21 22.85 -21.66
N ASP A 157 3.45 23.82 -22.14
CA ASP A 157 3.07 23.94 -23.57
C ASP A 157 4.29 24.14 -24.50
N GLU A 158 5.33 24.83 -24.03
CA GLU A 158 6.57 25.06 -24.79
C GLU A 158 7.69 24.06 -24.44
N LYS A 159 7.38 22.99 -23.71
CA LYS A 159 8.38 22.03 -23.21
C LYS A 159 8.26 20.67 -23.89
N GLU A 160 9.40 20.10 -24.20
CA GLU A 160 9.52 18.72 -24.63
C GLU A 160 9.11 17.75 -23.53
N LEU A 161 8.61 16.59 -23.90
CA LEU A 161 8.36 15.49 -22.97
C LEU A 161 9.65 15.04 -22.27
N THR A 162 9.60 14.74 -21.00
CA THR A 162 10.75 14.28 -20.21
C THR A 162 11.20 12.88 -20.60
N ASN A 163 10.28 12.07 -21.10
CA ASN A 163 10.50 10.71 -21.60
C ASN A 163 9.38 10.33 -22.60
N ALA A 164 9.63 9.33 -23.40
CA ALA A 164 8.63 8.84 -24.36
C ALA A 164 7.37 8.31 -23.63
N PRO A 165 6.14 8.65 -24.10
CA PRO A 165 4.91 8.13 -23.51
C PRO A 165 4.90 6.60 -23.45
N GLY A 166 4.50 6.04 -22.32
CA GLY A 166 4.47 4.59 -22.06
C GLY A 166 5.75 4.01 -21.47
N THR A 167 6.78 4.83 -21.27
CA THR A 167 8.00 4.42 -20.55
C THR A 167 7.87 4.65 -19.05
N GLU A 168 8.72 3.97 -18.27
CA GLU A 168 8.76 4.14 -16.82
C GLU A 168 9.14 5.58 -16.46
N PRO A 169 8.42 6.23 -15.53
CA PRO A 169 8.79 7.55 -15.06
C PRO A 169 10.22 7.56 -14.49
N THR A 170 10.99 8.58 -14.82
CA THR A 170 12.37 8.74 -14.32
C THR A 170 12.41 9.25 -12.88
N ASP A 171 11.31 9.80 -12.37
CA ASP A 171 11.18 10.36 -11.03
C ASP A 171 10.07 9.65 -10.25
N ASP A 172 10.38 9.24 -9.00
CA ASP A 172 9.43 8.68 -8.03
C ASP A 172 8.42 9.71 -7.48
N LEU A 173 8.54 10.97 -7.89
CA LEU A 173 7.71 12.05 -7.41
C LEU A 173 6.34 12.06 -8.11
N ASP A 174 5.30 12.32 -7.31
CA ASP A 174 3.95 12.50 -7.83
C ASP A 174 3.91 13.74 -8.75
N ASN A 175 3.74 13.51 -10.06
CA ASN A 175 3.64 14.57 -11.05
C ASN A 175 2.30 15.30 -10.90
N MET A 176 2.36 16.56 -10.44
CA MET A 176 1.16 17.37 -10.22
C MET A 176 0.50 17.79 -11.53
N THR A 177 1.28 17.98 -12.60
CA THR A 177 0.72 18.27 -13.94
C THR A 177 -0.22 17.18 -14.40
N GLU A 178 0.21 15.91 -14.32
CA GLU A 178 -0.63 14.77 -14.69
C GLU A 178 -1.92 14.71 -13.84
N THR A 179 -1.80 15.00 -12.54
CA THR A 179 -2.98 15.05 -11.64
C THR A 179 -3.99 16.11 -12.10
N ILE A 180 -3.51 17.30 -12.48
CA ILE A 180 -4.36 18.39 -13.00
C ILE A 180 -4.95 18.02 -14.37
N PHE A 181 -4.16 17.39 -15.24
CA PHE A 181 -4.64 16.95 -16.56
C PHE A 181 -5.69 15.84 -16.45
N ILE A 182 -5.53 14.89 -15.54
CA ILE A 182 -6.55 13.86 -15.28
C ILE A 182 -7.86 14.51 -14.81
N ARG A 183 -7.78 15.49 -13.90
CA ARG A 183 -8.94 16.27 -13.46
C ARG A 183 -9.63 16.93 -14.64
N GLU A 184 -8.89 17.62 -15.48
CA GLU A 184 -9.41 18.31 -16.67
C GLU A 184 -10.09 17.33 -17.64
N VAL A 185 -9.48 16.17 -17.89
CA VAL A 185 -10.09 15.11 -18.70
C VAL A 185 -11.43 14.66 -18.12
N ILE A 186 -11.50 14.45 -16.80
CA ILE A 186 -12.75 14.05 -16.13
C ILE A 186 -13.81 15.15 -16.28
N GLU A 187 -13.45 16.42 -16.07
CA GLU A 187 -14.38 17.55 -16.16
C GLU A 187 -14.91 17.73 -17.57
N ARG A 188 -14.07 17.66 -18.60
CA ARG A 188 -14.48 17.75 -20.01
C ARG A 188 -15.31 16.55 -20.46
N ALA A 189 -14.91 15.33 -20.12
CA ALA A 189 -15.65 14.12 -20.49
C ALA A 189 -17.01 14.04 -19.79
N SER A 190 -17.12 14.51 -18.55
CA SER A 190 -18.36 14.50 -17.77
C SER A 190 -19.24 15.70 -18.01
N ALA A 191 -18.70 16.81 -18.53
CA ALA A 191 -19.30 18.15 -18.57
C ALA A 191 -19.72 18.66 -17.17
N LYS A 192 -18.96 18.28 -16.12
CA LYS A 192 -19.19 18.68 -14.72
C LYS A 192 -17.86 18.98 -14.06
N SER A 193 -17.86 19.81 -13.00
CA SER A 193 -16.69 19.91 -12.14
C SER A 193 -16.36 18.55 -11.52
N LEU A 194 -15.09 18.30 -11.20
CA LEU A 194 -14.65 17.05 -10.53
C LEU A 194 -15.46 16.80 -9.24
N SER A 195 -15.64 17.85 -8.42
CA SER A 195 -16.40 17.74 -7.17
C SER A 195 -17.87 17.37 -7.40
N ASP A 196 -18.53 17.98 -8.40
CA ASP A 196 -19.94 17.67 -8.70
C ASP A 196 -20.10 16.27 -9.31
N TYR A 197 -19.12 15.83 -10.10
CA TYR A 197 -19.13 14.49 -10.66
C TYR A 197 -18.97 13.44 -9.55
N ILE A 198 -17.99 13.60 -8.65
CA ILE A 198 -17.79 12.71 -7.49
C ILE A 198 -19.03 12.71 -6.58
N LYS A 199 -19.55 13.90 -6.22
CA LYS A 199 -20.73 14.00 -5.37
C LYS A 199 -21.94 13.29 -5.98
N SER A 200 -22.21 13.51 -7.27
CA SER A 200 -23.37 12.93 -7.93
C SER A 200 -23.24 11.43 -8.22
N ARG A 201 -22.02 10.94 -8.52
CA ARG A 201 -21.80 9.57 -9.01
C ARG A 201 -21.28 8.59 -7.95
N ILE A 202 -20.58 9.10 -6.92
CA ILE A 202 -20.00 8.28 -5.87
C ILE A 202 -20.71 8.54 -4.54
N PHE A 203 -20.77 9.80 -4.10
CA PHE A 203 -21.21 10.10 -2.75
C PHE A 203 -22.71 9.99 -2.56
N ALA A 204 -23.52 10.56 -3.45
CA ALA A 204 -24.97 10.50 -3.34
C ALA A 204 -25.51 9.06 -3.33
N PRO A 205 -25.07 8.13 -4.22
CA PRO A 205 -25.48 6.73 -4.16
C PRO A 205 -25.12 6.02 -2.87
N LEU A 206 -24.07 6.45 -2.17
CA LEU A 206 -23.60 5.89 -0.91
C LEU A 206 -24.16 6.59 0.33
N GLY A 207 -24.94 7.67 0.15
CA GLY A 207 -25.41 8.50 1.26
C GLY A 207 -24.27 9.21 2.00
N ILE A 208 -23.24 9.64 1.27
CA ILE A 208 -22.12 10.47 1.75
C ILE A 208 -22.46 11.93 1.42
N ARG A 209 -22.31 12.84 2.38
CA ARG A 209 -22.63 14.26 2.19
C ARG A 209 -21.73 14.93 1.17
N GLY A 210 -20.41 14.68 1.28
CA GLY A 210 -19.40 15.20 0.36
C GLY A 210 -19.32 16.72 0.31
N GLU A 211 -19.71 17.40 1.39
CA GLU A 211 -19.66 18.86 1.50
C GLU A 211 -18.43 19.28 2.30
N TYR A 212 -17.87 20.42 1.94
CA TYR A 212 -16.90 21.06 2.80
C TYR A 212 -17.63 21.58 4.04
N SER A 213 -17.35 20.99 5.18
CA SER A 213 -17.81 21.48 6.47
C SER A 213 -16.61 21.67 7.38
N LYS A 214 -16.74 22.59 8.34
CA LYS A 214 -15.71 22.80 9.33
C LYS A 214 -15.41 21.47 10.05
N VAL A 215 -14.16 21.00 9.91
CA VAL A 215 -13.74 19.78 10.62
C VAL A 215 -13.68 20.04 12.13
N ASN A 216 -14.10 19.06 12.89
CA ASN A 216 -14.09 19.14 14.36
C ASN A 216 -12.84 18.51 15.00
N THR A 217 -11.91 18.05 14.17
CA THR A 217 -10.58 17.61 14.61
C THR A 217 -9.55 18.68 14.31
N LYS A 218 -8.66 18.95 15.26
CA LYS A 218 -7.49 19.82 15.04
C LYS A 218 -6.31 19.02 14.52
N PRO A 219 -5.59 19.51 13.51
CA PRO A 219 -4.42 18.83 12.99
C PRO A 219 -3.31 18.77 14.06
N TYR A 220 -2.64 17.62 14.11
CA TYR A 220 -1.41 17.48 14.85
C TYR A 220 -0.22 17.54 13.91
N VAL A 221 0.45 18.66 13.96
CA VAL A 221 1.62 18.98 13.12
C VAL A 221 2.83 19.24 14.00
N ILE A 222 4.01 19.19 13.41
CA ILE A 222 5.25 19.54 14.10
C ILE A 222 5.19 21.02 14.56
N SER A 223 5.71 21.29 15.74
CA SER A 223 5.73 22.62 16.36
C SER A 223 6.11 23.74 15.38
N GLY A 224 5.40 24.85 15.41
CA GLY A 224 5.57 26.00 14.51
C GLY A 224 4.51 26.16 13.43
N MET A 225 3.81 25.06 13.05
CA MET A 225 2.80 25.09 11.99
C MET A 225 1.35 25.24 12.47
N THR A 226 1.08 25.05 13.74
CA THR A 226 -0.26 25.14 14.32
C THR A 226 -0.93 26.50 14.10
N ASN A 227 -0.15 27.59 14.08
CA ASN A 227 -0.68 28.95 13.87
C ASN A 227 -1.10 29.22 12.41
N TYR A 228 -0.52 28.50 11.45
CA TYR A 228 -0.86 28.65 10.04
C TYR A 228 -2.20 28.01 9.69
N MET A 229 -2.53 26.91 10.37
CA MET A 229 -3.74 26.11 10.08
C MET A 229 -5.03 26.70 10.67
N ASN A 230 -4.90 27.61 11.65
CA ASN A 230 -6.04 28.12 12.42
C ASN A 230 -6.89 29.19 11.73
N GLY A 231 -6.58 29.61 10.50
CA GLY A 231 -7.32 30.70 9.91
C GLY A 231 -7.43 30.79 8.40
N GLN A 232 -6.59 30.13 7.63
CA GLN A 232 -6.53 30.36 6.18
C GLN A 232 -6.98 29.18 5.30
N TYR A 233 -7.30 28.03 5.89
CA TYR A 233 -7.70 26.84 5.14
C TYR A 233 -9.19 26.80 4.79
N GLU A 234 -9.97 27.72 5.37
CA GLU A 234 -11.43 27.60 5.42
C GLU A 234 -12.16 28.25 4.22
N GLU A 235 -11.55 29.14 3.45
CA GLU A 235 -12.37 29.99 2.58
C GLU A 235 -12.41 29.61 1.10
N ASP A 236 -11.44 28.85 0.53
CA ASP A 236 -11.41 28.71 -0.95
C ASP A 236 -11.07 27.32 -1.51
N ASN A 237 -11.07 26.24 -0.73
CA ASN A 237 -10.64 24.95 -1.28
C ASN A 237 -11.79 24.14 -1.89
N LYS A 238 -12.22 24.49 -3.11
CA LYS A 238 -13.24 23.78 -3.90
C LYS A 238 -12.90 22.29 -4.14
N TYR A 239 -11.69 21.86 -3.81
CA TYR A 239 -11.24 20.47 -3.94
C TYR A 239 -11.19 19.73 -2.60
N ALA A 240 -11.60 20.35 -1.50
CA ALA A 240 -11.66 19.71 -0.19
C ALA A 240 -13.09 19.39 0.22
N PHE A 241 -13.23 18.35 1.05
CA PHE A 241 -14.47 17.97 1.71
C PHE A 241 -14.14 17.37 3.08
N SER A 242 -15.12 17.32 3.98
CA SER A 242 -14.97 16.65 5.26
C SER A 242 -15.67 15.28 5.24
N MET A 243 -15.11 14.31 5.92
CA MET A 243 -15.65 12.97 6.05
C MET A 243 -15.49 12.48 7.48
N ASN A 244 -16.53 11.85 8.03
CA ASN A 244 -16.45 11.13 9.29
C ASN A 244 -16.20 9.63 9.02
N TYR A 245 -16.11 8.85 10.11
CA TYR A 245 -15.88 7.42 10.01
C TYR A 245 -16.97 6.68 9.22
N ASP A 246 -18.25 6.96 9.49
CA ASP A 246 -19.39 6.29 8.82
C ASP A 246 -19.39 6.49 7.30
N GLU A 247 -19.03 7.69 6.85
CA GLU A 247 -18.89 8.01 5.43
C GLU A 247 -17.71 7.28 4.80
N ALA A 248 -16.57 7.19 5.49
CA ALA A 248 -15.41 6.45 5.04
C ALA A 248 -15.67 4.93 4.99
N GLU A 249 -16.40 4.40 5.96
CA GLU A 249 -16.88 3.01 5.97
C GLU A 249 -17.72 2.70 4.73
N LYS A 250 -18.73 3.51 4.43
CA LYS A 250 -19.59 3.34 3.26
C LYS A 250 -18.79 3.29 1.96
N LEU A 251 -17.84 4.22 1.80
CA LEU A 251 -16.97 4.26 0.65
C LEU A 251 -16.08 3.03 0.56
N LEU A 252 -15.41 2.65 1.66
CA LEU A 252 -14.53 1.50 1.72
C LEU A 252 -15.29 0.21 1.38
N VAL A 253 -16.43 -0.04 2.04
CA VAL A 253 -17.22 -1.27 1.86
C VAL A 253 -17.78 -1.37 0.45
N ALA A 254 -18.21 -0.26 -0.14
CA ALA A 254 -18.68 -0.25 -1.52
C ALA A 254 -17.59 -0.62 -2.52
N VAL A 255 -16.39 -0.10 -2.33
CA VAL A 255 -15.23 -0.39 -3.21
C VAL A 255 -14.69 -1.80 -2.96
N LEU A 256 -14.59 -2.24 -1.70
CA LEU A 256 -14.16 -3.58 -1.34
C LEU A 256 -15.03 -4.65 -2.01
N ASN A 257 -16.34 -4.40 -2.08
CA ASN A 257 -17.31 -5.31 -2.68
C ASN A 257 -17.63 -4.98 -4.15
N LYS A 258 -16.83 -4.12 -4.79
CA LYS A 258 -16.93 -3.76 -6.21
C LYS A 258 -18.32 -3.28 -6.65
N LYS A 259 -19.04 -2.53 -5.79
CA LYS A 259 -20.44 -2.13 -6.01
C LYS A 259 -20.65 -0.94 -6.95
N LEU A 260 -19.59 -0.14 -7.22
CA LEU A 260 -19.74 1.16 -7.88
C LEU A 260 -19.63 1.10 -9.40
N LEU A 261 -18.99 0.09 -9.95
CA LEU A 261 -18.63 0.01 -11.37
C LEU A 261 -18.94 -1.38 -11.93
N SER A 262 -19.07 -1.48 -13.25
CA SER A 262 -19.13 -2.76 -13.95
C SER A 262 -17.82 -3.54 -13.78
N GLU A 263 -17.87 -4.86 -14.02
CA GLU A 263 -16.68 -5.70 -14.03
C GLU A 263 -15.64 -5.22 -15.06
N LYS A 264 -16.11 -4.76 -16.24
CA LYS A 264 -15.26 -4.19 -17.28
C LYS A 264 -14.49 -2.97 -16.77
N ALA A 265 -15.17 -2.03 -16.13
CA ALA A 265 -14.55 -0.80 -15.62
C ALA A 265 -13.62 -1.10 -14.43
N TRP A 266 -14.03 -1.97 -13.51
CA TRP A 266 -13.14 -2.44 -12.43
C TRP A 266 -11.86 -3.04 -13.00
N LYS A 267 -11.95 -3.93 -13.98
CA LYS A 267 -10.79 -4.52 -14.63
C LYS A 267 -9.90 -3.45 -15.25
N ALA A 268 -10.47 -2.49 -15.96
CA ALA A 268 -9.72 -1.44 -16.63
C ALA A 268 -8.89 -0.60 -15.65
N ILE A 269 -9.46 -0.16 -14.51
CA ILE A 269 -8.78 0.73 -13.56
C ILE A 269 -7.89 0.01 -12.54
N THR A 270 -8.02 -1.31 -12.40
CA THR A 270 -7.24 -2.11 -11.44
C THR A 270 -6.19 -3.01 -12.08
N THR A 271 -6.21 -3.16 -13.42
CA THR A 271 -5.17 -3.94 -14.11
C THR A 271 -3.82 -3.24 -13.95
N PRO A 272 -2.81 -3.92 -13.40
CA PRO A 272 -1.49 -3.34 -13.25
C PRO A 272 -0.86 -3.03 -14.60
N ALA A 273 -0.18 -1.90 -14.68
CA ALA A 273 0.75 -1.60 -15.77
C ALA A 273 2.06 -2.39 -15.58
N THR A 274 2.99 -2.23 -16.52
CA THR A 274 4.31 -2.88 -16.53
C THR A 274 5.11 -2.69 -15.24
N PHE A 275 4.81 -1.66 -14.45
CA PHE A 275 5.53 -1.22 -13.25
C PHE A 275 4.72 -1.36 -11.96
N GLU A 276 3.82 -2.33 -11.90
CA GLU A 276 3.03 -2.64 -10.70
C GLU A 276 2.05 -1.55 -10.23
N GLN A 277 1.84 -0.51 -11.00
CA GLN A 277 0.85 0.53 -10.74
C GLN A 277 -0.42 0.29 -11.56
N SER A 278 -1.56 0.63 -10.99
CA SER A 278 -2.83 0.71 -11.71
C SER A 278 -3.42 2.13 -11.60
N ILE A 279 -4.48 2.39 -12.35
CA ILE A 279 -5.11 3.72 -12.35
C ILE A 279 -5.59 4.12 -10.94
N ILE A 280 -6.11 3.16 -10.19
CA ILE A 280 -6.67 3.39 -8.85
C ILE A 280 -5.66 3.17 -7.70
N PHE A 281 -4.59 2.41 -7.94
CA PHE A 281 -3.62 2.03 -6.91
C PHE A 281 -2.20 2.45 -7.24
N ASN A 282 -1.46 2.85 -6.22
CA ASN A 282 -0.03 3.18 -6.34
C ASN A 282 0.89 1.95 -6.37
N SER A 283 0.34 0.74 -6.13
CA SER A 283 1.07 -0.53 -6.24
C SER A 283 0.12 -1.71 -6.39
N VAL A 284 0.63 -2.85 -6.88
CA VAL A 284 -0.10 -4.11 -7.05
C VAL A 284 -0.71 -4.64 -5.74
N SER A 285 -0.20 -4.21 -4.60
CA SER A 285 -0.68 -4.65 -3.28
C SER A 285 -2.01 -4.01 -2.83
N GLY A 286 -2.74 -3.34 -3.71
CA GLY A 286 -4.06 -2.79 -3.39
C GLY A 286 -4.02 -1.58 -2.44
N TRP A 287 -2.97 -0.79 -2.54
CA TRP A 287 -2.85 0.44 -1.78
C TRP A 287 -3.79 1.51 -2.32
N LEU A 288 -4.85 1.76 -1.57
CA LEU A 288 -5.44 3.08 -1.54
C LEU A 288 -4.54 3.92 -0.64
N SER A 289 -3.52 4.55 -1.20
CA SER A 289 -2.58 5.26 -0.36
C SER A 289 -3.26 6.48 0.25
N GLY A 290 -3.13 6.65 1.54
CA GLY A 290 -3.55 7.85 2.23
C GLY A 290 -2.82 9.11 1.78
N ARG A 291 -1.76 9.00 0.98
CA ARG A 291 -1.16 10.10 0.25
C ARG A 291 -2.15 10.77 -0.71
N ASP A 292 -3.01 9.97 -1.33
CA ASP A 292 -3.93 10.47 -2.35
C ASP A 292 -5.19 11.10 -1.77
N LEU A 293 -5.54 10.78 -0.52
CA LEU A 293 -6.61 11.46 0.22
C LEU A 293 -6.13 12.72 0.93
N GLY A 294 -4.83 12.95 0.95
CA GLY A 294 -4.18 14.01 1.72
C GLY A 294 -3.59 15.15 0.91
N TYR A 295 -3.80 15.21 -0.41
CA TYR A 295 -3.28 16.33 -1.19
C TYR A 295 -3.84 17.66 -0.67
N GLY A 296 -2.97 18.46 -0.13
CA GLY A 296 -3.31 19.76 0.43
C GLY A 296 -3.78 19.78 1.87
N ASN A 297 -3.86 18.65 2.55
CA ASN A 297 -4.37 18.58 3.92
C ASN A 297 -3.22 18.39 4.91
N ILE A 298 -2.54 19.48 5.22
CA ILE A 298 -1.52 19.49 6.27
C ILE A 298 -2.21 19.11 7.59
N GLY A 299 -1.72 18.05 8.25
CA GLY A 299 -2.18 17.62 9.57
C GLY A 299 -3.29 16.56 9.58
N TRP A 300 -3.86 16.22 8.44
CA TRP A 300 -4.78 15.09 8.31
C TRP A 300 -4.19 14.08 7.33
N SER A 301 -3.91 12.89 7.80
CA SER A 301 -3.41 11.81 6.97
C SER A 301 -4.38 10.64 7.03
N ASN A 302 -5.25 10.56 6.05
CA ASN A 302 -6.29 9.55 6.00
C ASN A 302 -5.85 8.37 5.12
N TYR A 303 -6.25 7.17 5.50
CA TYR A 303 -5.79 5.95 4.89
C TYR A 303 -6.93 4.95 4.76
N LEU A 304 -7.23 4.58 3.53
CA LEU A 304 -8.07 3.45 3.20
C LEU A 304 -7.18 2.41 2.51
N TYR A 305 -7.30 1.16 2.89
CA TYR A 305 -6.56 0.06 2.29
C TYR A 305 -7.52 -1.04 1.87
N LEU A 306 -7.28 -1.60 0.70
CA LEU A 306 -8.03 -2.72 0.17
C LEU A 306 -7.10 -3.85 -0.23
N ASP A 307 -7.52 -5.05 0.07
CA ASP A 307 -6.90 -6.29 -0.36
C ASP A 307 -8.01 -7.21 -0.85
N TRP A 308 -8.25 -7.19 -2.15
CA TRP A 308 -9.33 -8.00 -2.74
C TRP A 308 -9.05 -9.49 -2.71
N ASP A 309 -7.78 -9.93 -2.79
CA ASP A 309 -7.42 -11.35 -2.71
C ASP A 309 -7.77 -11.91 -1.34
N ALA A 310 -7.52 -11.15 -0.30
CA ALA A 310 -7.92 -11.48 1.06
C ALA A 310 -9.34 -11.01 1.40
N GLY A 311 -9.98 -10.19 0.57
CA GLY A 311 -11.28 -9.57 0.83
C GLY A 311 -11.28 -8.66 2.06
N ILE A 312 -10.20 -7.90 2.28
CA ILE A 312 -9.97 -7.09 3.48
C ILE A 312 -9.99 -5.62 3.13
N GLY A 313 -10.65 -4.82 3.98
CA GLY A 313 -10.61 -3.38 3.97
C GLY A 313 -10.15 -2.82 5.31
N LEU A 314 -9.32 -1.77 5.28
CA LEU A 314 -8.87 -1.06 6.47
C LEU A 314 -9.18 0.42 6.35
N VAL A 315 -9.58 1.01 7.46
CA VAL A 315 -9.75 2.46 7.64
C VAL A 315 -8.78 2.94 8.71
N HIS A 316 -8.06 4.01 8.43
CA HIS A 316 -7.36 4.79 9.44
C HIS A 316 -7.48 6.28 9.11
N LEU A 317 -8.45 6.95 9.71
CA LEU A 317 -8.61 8.40 9.62
C LEU A 317 -7.93 9.04 10.81
N THR A 318 -7.03 9.99 10.57
CA THR A 318 -6.28 10.64 11.65
C THR A 318 -6.05 12.12 11.40
N ASN A 319 -6.00 12.88 12.48
CA ASN A 319 -5.59 14.27 12.51
C ASN A 319 -4.08 14.43 12.77
N SER A 320 -3.28 13.45 12.37
CA SER A 320 -1.81 13.47 12.48
C SER A 320 -1.17 13.39 11.11
N GLU A 321 -0.06 14.09 10.90
CA GLU A 321 0.74 13.98 9.67
C GLU A 321 1.53 12.66 9.61
N LEU A 322 1.83 12.20 8.39
CA LEU A 322 2.61 10.97 8.16
C LEU A 322 4.02 11.00 8.78
N ILE A 323 4.61 12.18 8.88
CA ILE A 323 5.95 12.39 9.45
C ILE A 323 5.97 12.49 10.97
N VAL A 324 4.79 12.57 11.61
CA VAL A 324 4.70 12.61 13.08
C VAL A 324 5.31 11.34 13.67
N ARG A 325 6.22 11.55 14.62
CA ARG A 325 6.79 10.45 15.39
C ARG A 325 5.79 9.97 16.43
N LEU A 326 5.49 8.70 16.39
CA LEU A 326 4.77 7.96 17.42
C LEU A 326 5.77 7.39 18.44
N LYS A 327 5.28 6.75 19.50
CA LYS A 327 6.14 6.14 20.55
C LYS A 327 7.20 5.20 20.00
N ASN A 328 6.85 4.36 19.01
CA ASN A 328 7.70 3.29 18.47
C ASN A 328 8.16 3.54 17.03
N GLY A 329 7.98 4.73 16.48
CA GLY A 329 8.40 5.06 15.12
C GLY A 329 7.52 6.11 14.44
N SER A 330 7.44 6.08 13.11
CA SER A 330 6.59 6.99 12.36
C SER A 330 5.17 6.45 12.15
N LEU A 331 4.22 7.35 11.84
CA LEU A 331 2.87 6.96 11.45
C LEU A 331 2.86 6.05 10.21
N SER A 332 3.78 6.26 9.28
CA SER A 332 3.94 5.41 8.10
C SER A 332 4.34 3.98 8.47
N GLN A 333 5.27 3.81 9.43
CA GLN A 333 5.64 2.49 9.93
C GLN A 333 4.46 1.81 10.65
N PHE A 334 3.77 2.55 11.53
CA PHE A 334 2.55 2.04 12.19
C PHE A 334 1.56 1.48 11.17
N ARG A 335 1.25 2.24 10.11
CA ARG A 335 0.30 1.81 9.08
C ARG A 335 0.77 0.59 8.31
N LYS A 336 2.07 0.53 7.98
CA LYS A 336 2.66 -0.62 7.30
C LYS A 336 2.49 -1.90 8.14
N GLU A 337 2.85 -1.82 9.40
CA GLU A 337 2.76 -2.97 10.31
C GLU A 337 1.31 -3.32 10.66
N PHE A 338 0.47 -2.33 10.96
CA PHE A 338 -0.97 -2.52 11.20
C PHE A 338 -1.64 -3.27 10.04
N ARG A 339 -1.38 -2.83 8.80
CA ARG A 339 -1.88 -3.49 7.60
C ARG A 339 -1.42 -4.94 7.52
N GLN A 340 -0.12 -5.18 7.75
CA GLN A 340 0.43 -6.53 7.69
C GLN A 340 -0.19 -7.44 8.74
N GLU A 341 -0.38 -6.95 9.96
CA GLU A 341 -1.01 -7.70 11.04
C GLU A 341 -2.49 -7.98 10.76
N ALA A 342 -3.25 -6.97 10.34
CA ALA A 342 -4.67 -7.12 10.02
C ALA A 342 -4.87 -8.07 8.82
N ALA A 343 -4.10 -7.88 7.76
CA ALA A 343 -4.19 -8.73 6.58
C ALA A 343 -3.78 -10.17 6.89
N ALA A 344 -2.67 -10.34 7.61
CA ALA A 344 -2.19 -11.67 7.99
C ALA A 344 -3.24 -12.49 8.75
N ALA A 345 -4.07 -11.84 9.55
CA ALA A 345 -5.12 -12.51 10.32
C ALA A 345 -6.09 -13.35 9.46
N PHE A 346 -6.32 -12.95 8.22
CA PHE A 346 -7.28 -13.58 7.29
C PHE A 346 -6.63 -14.47 6.23
N VAL A 347 -5.29 -14.56 6.20
CA VAL A 347 -4.57 -15.37 5.23
C VAL A 347 -4.44 -16.81 5.71
N TYR A 348 -5.05 -17.72 4.97
CA TYR A 348 -4.97 -19.16 5.14
C TYR A 348 -4.55 -19.81 3.81
N PRO A 349 -3.98 -21.03 3.82
CA PRO A 349 -3.64 -21.70 2.58
C PRO A 349 -4.88 -21.92 1.70
N ASN A 350 -4.85 -21.32 0.51
CA ASN A 350 -5.88 -21.52 -0.52
C ASN A 350 -5.23 -22.07 -1.80
N ASN A 351 -4.25 -21.34 -2.33
CA ASN A 351 -3.48 -21.75 -3.50
C ASN A 351 -2.00 -21.35 -3.37
N PRO A 352 -1.27 -21.85 -2.36
CA PRO A 352 0.11 -21.47 -2.15
C PRO A 352 1.01 -21.98 -3.30
N ARG A 353 1.93 -21.13 -3.74
CA ARG A 353 2.90 -21.43 -4.81
C ARG A 353 4.32 -21.32 -4.28
N LEU A 354 5.17 -22.27 -4.65
CA LEU A 354 6.59 -22.17 -4.43
C LEU A 354 7.23 -21.51 -5.66
N VAL A 355 7.83 -20.35 -5.48
CA VAL A 355 8.44 -19.57 -6.57
C VAL A 355 9.92 -19.37 -6.33
N PRO A 356 10.78 -19.40 -7.38
CA PRO A 356 12.20 -19.14 -7.21
C PRO A 356 12.45 -17.75 -6.63
N PHE A 357 13.45 -17.64 -5.76
CA PHE A 357 13.92 -16.34 -5.28
C PHE A 357 14.51 -15.54 -6.43
N SER A 358 14.17 -14.26 -6.50
CA SER A 358 14.56 -13.36 -7.60
C SER A 358 14.53 -11.90 -7.18
N LYS A 359 14.99 -11.00 -8.07
CA LYS A 359 14.87 -9.55 -7.87
C LYS A 359 13.43 -9.08 -7.62
N ASN A 360 12.42 -9.84 -8.10
CA ASN A 360 11.00 -9.45 -7.99
C ASN A 360 10.39 -9.76 -6.62
N ASN A 361 11.03 -10.62 -5.80
CA ASN A 361 10.51 -10.99 -4.48
C ASN A 361 11.53 -10.81 -3.34
N VAL A 362 12.72 -10.27 -3.62
CA VAL A 362 13.79 -10.10 -2.63
C VAL A 362 13.38 -9.18 -1.48
N TRP A 363 12.73 -8.06 -1.77
CA TRP A 363 12.36 -7.10 -0.74
C TRP A 363 11.31 -7.66 0.23
N ASP A 364 10.34 -8.40 -0.29
CA ASP A 364 9.31 -9.05 0.53
C ASP A 364 9.90 -10.21 1.32
N ALA A 365 10.77 -11.02 0.71
CA ALA A 365 11.46 -12.11 1.39
C ALA A 365 12.32 -11.62 2.57
N MET A 366 13.00 -10.46 2.41
CA MET A 366 13.80 -9.84 3.47
C MET A 366 12.97 -9.30 4.65
N GLN A 367 11.65 -9.13 4.48
CA GLN A 367 10.73 -8.70 5.55
C GLN A 367 10.15 -9.88 6.35
N LEU A 368 10.35 -11.12 5.91
CA LEU A 368 9.93 -12.28 6.65
C LEU A 368 10.61 -12.31 8.02
N SER A 369 9.85 -12.61 9.07
CA SER A 369 10.30 -12.57 10.45
C SER A 369 9.86 -13.81 11.21
N ILE A 370 10.64 -14.22 12.21
CA ILE A 370 10.32 -15.31 13.12
C ILE A 370 10.16 -14.74 14.54
N ASN A 371 9.66 -15.55 15.46
CA ASN A 371 9.59 -15.15 16.87
C ASN A 371 11.01 -15.10 17.46
N ASP A 372 11.24 -14.21 18.41
CA ASP A 372 12.57 -13.99 19.00
C ASP A 372 13.14 -15.28 19.61
N GLU A 373 12.31 -16.09 20.24
CA GLU A 373 12.68 -17.42 20.78
C GLU A 373 13.24 -18.38 19.71
N GLN A 374 12.84 -18.21 18.45
CA GLN A 374 13.31 -19.04 17.33
C GLN A 374 14.70 -18.64 16.85
N LEU A 375 15.13 -17.39 17.13
CA LEU A 375 16.48 -16.91 16.77
C LEU A 375 17.60 -17.65 17.52
N GLU A 376 17.27 -18.32 18.62
CA GLU A 376 18.23 -19.11 19.38
C GLU A 376 18.68 -20.38 18.62
N TYR A 377 17.89 -20.84 17.66
CA TYR A 377 18.14 -22.12 16.98
C TYR A 377 17.88 -22.13 15.47
N MET A 378 17.62 -20.99 14.87
CA MET A 378 17.52 -20.87 13.42
C MET A 378 17.86 -19.45 12.94
N SER A 379 18.37 -19.35 11.73
CA SER A 379 18.66 -18.05 11.08
C SER A 379 17.40 -17.26 10.78
N ASN A 380 17.49 -15.93 10.84
CA ASN A 380 16.47 -15.05 10.29
C ASN A 380 16.48 -15.06 8.75
N ALA A 381 15.47 -14.46 8.14
CA ALA A 381 15.31 -14.49 6.69
C ALA A 381 16.49 -13.85 5.93
N LYS A 382 17.06 -12.77 6.43
CA LYS A 382 18.19 -12.08 5.78
C LYS A 382 19.45 -12.95 5.82
N GLU A 383 19.73 -13.57 6.95
CA GLU A 383 20.84 -14.52 7.10
C GLU A 383 20.67 -15.73 6.18
N ALA A 384 19.48 -16.34 6.15
CA ALA A 384 19.18 -17.47 5.28
C ALA A 384 19.37 -17.12 3.80
N ILE A 385 18.95 -15.91 3.37
CA ILE A 385 19.16 -15.41 2.00
C ILE A 385 20.67 -15.22 1.72
N CYS A 386 21.42 -14.60 2.63
CA CYS A 386 22.87 -14.40 2.48
C CYS A 386 23.62 -15.74 2.41
N ILE A 387 23.28 -16.70 3.26
CA ILE A 387 23.88 -18.05 3.26
C ILE A 387 23.57 -18.76 1.95
N ALA A 388 22.30 -18.76 1.52
CA ALA A 388 21.89 -19.38 0.28
C ALA A 388 22.64 -18.80 -0.93
N TYR A 389 22.82 -17.47 -0.96
CA TYR A 389 23.60 -16.82 -2.01
C TYR A 389 25.09 -17.22 -1.97
N ALA A 390 25.72 -17.17 -0.79
CA ALA A 390 27.13 -17.46 -0.61
C ALA A 390 27.51 -18.92 -0.98
N TYR A 391 26.64 -19.87 -0.62
CA TYR A 391 26.86 -21.29 -0.86
C TYR A 391 26.17 -21.82 -2.13
N LYS A 392 25.52 -20.93 -2.90
CA LYS A 392 24.80 -21.26 -4.14
C LYS A 392 23.67 -22.27 -3.93
N HIS A 393 23.00 -22.18 -2.79
CA HIS A 393 21.82 -22.99 -2.54
C HIS A 393 20.65 -22.49 -3.38
N GLU A 394 19.76 -23.40 -3.78
CA GLU A 394 18.52 -23.02 -4.43
C GLU A 394 17.52 -22.51 -3.41
N LEU A 395 17.08 -21.26 -3.58
CA LEU A 395 16.20 -20.57 -2.65
C LEU A 395 14.83 -20.32 -3.30
N PHE A 396 13.77 -20.68 -2.58
CA PHE A 396 12.39 -20.49 -2.99
C PHE A 396 11.60 -19.74 -1.93
N ILE A 397 10.60 -18.99 -2.40
CA ILE A 397 9.63 -18.28 -1.56
C ILE A 397 8.27 -18.96 -1.70
N LEU A 398 7.65 -19.29 -0.57
CA LEU A 398 6.25 -19.71 -0.56
C LEU A 398 5.36 -18.46 -0.64
N MET A 399 4.53 -18.39 -1.67
CA MET A 399 3.59 -17.28 -1.90
C MET A 399 2.15 -17.76 -1.72
N GLU A 400 1.31 -16.93 -1.09
CA GLU A 400 -0.14 -17.05 -1.11
C GLU A 400 -0.71 -15.75 -1.73
N GLY A 401 -1.32 -15.85 -2.90
CA GLY A 401 -1.58 -14.68 -3.73
C GLY A 401 -0.28 -13.93 -4.02
N ASN A 402 -0.23 -12.65 -3.68
CA ASN A 402 0.96 -11.80 -3.84
C ASN A 402 1.79 -11.65 -2.54
N ARG A 403 1.58 -12.50 -1.53
CA ARG A 403 2.25 -12.41 -0.22
C ARG A 403 3.34 -13.45 -0.09
N SER A 404 4.51 -13.03 0.34
CA SER A 404 5.56 -13.92 0.81
C SER A 404 5.19 -14.46 2.19
N ILE A 405 5.03 -15.78 2.28
CA ILE A 405 4.61 -16.51 3.49
C ILE A 405 5.82 -17.10 4.21
N GLY A 406 6.82 -17.53 3.47
CA GLY A 406 8.01 -18.17 4.01
C GLY A 406 9.06 -18.41 2.93
N LEU A 407 10.20 -18.93 3.33
CA LEU A 407 11.29 -19.30 2.43
C LEU A 407 11.80 -20.71 2.76
N VAL A 408 12.33 -21.37 1.74
CA VAL A 408 13.03 -22.66 1.87
C VAL A 408 14.27 -22.65 0.98
N ALA A 409 15.40 -23.13 1.51
CA ALA A 409 16.66 -23.26 0.80
C ALA A 409 17.13 -24.71 0.72
N PHE A 410 17.63 -25.11 -0.44
CA PHE A 410 18.11 -26.44 -0.73
C PHE A 410 19.57 -26.41 -1.17
N SER A 411 20.40 -27.25 -0.58
CA SER A 411 21.72 -27.63 -1.09
C SER A 411 21.55 -28.84 -1.99
N ILE A 412 22.00 -28.74 -3.25
CA ILE A 412 21.78 -29.77 -4.27
C ILE A 412 23.11 -30.16 -4.92
N ASP A 413 23.51 -31.40 -4.73
CA ASP A 413 24.59 -32.08 -5.47
C ASP A 413 24.01 -33.30 -6.18
N SER A 414 23.41 -33.06 -7.32
CA SER A 414 22.73 -34.07 -8.14
C SER A 414 23.69 -35.16 -8.65
N LYS A 415 25.00 -34.85 -8.82
CA LYS A 415 26.02 -35.82 -9.28
C LYS A 415 26.26 -36.90 -8.25
N ASN A 416 26.20 -36.54 -6.99
CA ASN A 416 26.45 -37.47 -5.86
C ASN A 416 25.15 -37.89 -5.16
N ASN A 417 23.99 -37.53 -5.72
CA ASN A 417 22.66 -37.75 -5.14
C ASN A 417 22.56 -37.24 -3.67
N LYS A 418 23.13 -36.05 -3.41
CA LYS A 418 23.08 -35.43 -2.10
C LYS A 418 22.16 -34.23 -2.14
N TYR A 419 21.07 -34.32 -1.44
CA TYR A 419 20.05 -33.24 -1.32
C TYR A 419 19.83 -32.96 0.17
N TYR A 420 19.90 -31.68 0.52
CA TYR A 420 19.77 -31.25 1.90
C TYR A 420 18.90 -30.00 2.00
N ILE A 421 18.06 -29.93 3.01
CA ILE A 421 17.27 -28.73 3.32
C ILE A 421 18.04 -27.87 4.31
N GLU A 422 18.52 -26.73 3.86
CA GLU A 422 19.37 -25.83 4.63
C GLU A 422 18.57 -24.88 5.52
N SER A 423 17.43 -24.41 5.04
CA SER A 423 16.57 -23.48 5.76
C SER A 423 15.11 -23.71 5.46
N VAL A 424 14.27 -23.63 6.49
CA VAL A 424 12.80 -23.63 6.39
C VAL A 424 12.28 -22.55 7.33
N LEU A 425 11.69 -21.48 6.78
CA LEU A 425 11.17 -20.38 7.55
C LEU A 425 9.75 -20.05 7.11
N ILE A 426 8.81 -19.98 8.07
CA ILE A 426 7.49 -19.38 7.87
C ILE A 426 7.43 -18.12 8.72
N ASP A 427 7.01 -17.02 8.10
CA ASP A 427 6.82 -15.73 8.80
C ASP A 427 5.91 -15.92 10.03
N LYS A 428 6.31 -15.34 11.17
CA LYS A 428 5.59 -15.48 12.45
C LYS A 428 4.10 -15.18 12.35
N LYS A 429 3.70 -14.30 11.43
CA LYS A 429 2.29 -13.93 11.19
C LYS A 429 1.47 -15.07 10.59
N TYR A 430 2.12 -16.04 9.93
CA TYR A 430 1.47 -17.14 9.19
C TYR A 430 1.75 -18.52 9.80
N GLN A 431 2.54 -18.59 10.87
CA GLN A 431 2.81 -19.87 11.57
C GLN A 431 1.52 -20.50 12.12
N LYS A 432 1.54 -21.81 12.35
CA LYS A 432 0.45 -22.63 12.91
C LYS A 432 -0.82 -22.65 12.03
N ARG A 433 -0.73 -22.29 10.73
CA ARG A 433 -1.85 -22.32 9.77
C ARG A 433 -1.68 -23.36 8.67
N GLY A 434 -0.73 -24.28 8.79
CA GLY A 434 -0.50 -25.32 7.80
C GLY A 434 0.48 -24.96 6.68
N PHE A 435 0.91 -23.72 6.55
CA PHE A 435 1.82 -23.29 5.49
C PHE A 435 3.17 -24.03 5.49
N GLY A 436 3.71 -24.33 6.67
CA GLY A 436 4.96 -25.09 6.78
C GLY A 436 4.86 -26.48 6.12
N LYS A 437 3.77 -27.19 6.36
CA LYS A 437 3.54 -28.52 5.74
C LYS A 437 3.43 -28.40 4.21
N ILE A 438 2.70 -27.40 3.72
CA ILE A 438 2.54 -27.16 2.28
C ILE A 438 3.89 -26.81 1.64
N MET A 439 4.68 -25.95 2.28
CA MET A 439 6.01 -25.57 1.77
C MET A 439 6.93 -26.78 1.66
N MET A 440 6.97 -27.63 2.70
CA MET A 440 7.73 -28.87 2.69
C MET A 440 7.26 -29.84 1.61
N THR A 441 5.94 -30.04 1.48
CA THR A 441 5.38 -30.92 0.43
C THR A 441 5.78 -30.45 -0.96
N LYS A 442 5.61 -29.15 -1.26
CA LYS A 442 5.98 -28.58 -2.57
C LYS A 442 7.49 -28.60 -2.83
N GLY A 443 8.29 -28.35 -1.80
CA GLY A 443 9.76 -28.48 -1.86
C GLY A 443 10.21 -29.91 -2.16
N ILE A 444 9.61 -30.90 -1.51
CA ILE A 444 9.86 -32.32 -1.78
C ILE A 444 9.43 -32.69 -3.21
N GLU A 445 8.26 -32.27 -3.65
CA GLU A 445 7.77 -32.47 -5.04
C GLU A 445 8.76 -31.89 -6.06
N TYR A 446 9.26 -30.68 -5.82
CA TYR A 446 10.28 -30.06 -6.65
C TYR A 446 11.57 -30.89 -6.70
N LEU A 447 12.14 -31.26 -5.55
CA LEU A 447 13.37 -32.05 -5.49
C LEU A 447 13.22 -33.42 -6.15
N ARG A 448 12.10 -34.10 -5.98
CA ARG A 448 11.78 -35.35 -6.70
C ARG A 448 11.75 -35.17 -8.20
N SER A 449 11.19 -34.05 -8.69
CA SER A 449 11.13 -33.75 -10.13
C SER A 449 12.49 -33.60 -10.80
N ILE A 450 13.52 -33.29 -10.00
CA ILE A 450 14.92 -33.19 -10.45
C ILE A 450 15.79 -34.40 -10.07
N GLY A 451 15.17 -35.51 -9.63
CA GLY A 451 15.84 -36.78 -9.41
C GLY A 451 16.29 -37.08 -7.96
N CYS A 452 15.80 -36.32 -7.00
CA CYS A 452 16.08 -36.61 -5.58
C CYS A 452 15.43 -37.93 -5.14
N THR A 453 16.24 -38.87 -4.67
CA THR A 453 15.77 -40.14 -4.09
C THR A 453 16.03 -40.23 -2.58
N HIS A 454 16.85 -39.34 -2.05
CA HIS A 454 17.19 -39.25 -0.65
C HIS A 454 17.38 -37.81 -0.22
N LEU A 455 16.72 -37.39 0.84
CA LEU A 455 16.70 -36.02 1.33
C LEU A 455 16.95 -35.98 2.82
N SER A 456 17.85 -35.10 3.25
CA SER A 456 18.22 -34.93 4.67
C SER A 456 17.92 -33.50 5.15
N ILE A 457 17.74 -33.37 6.47
CA ILE A 457 17.60 -32.08 7.16
C ILE A 457 18.11 -32.19 8.60
N GLY A 458 18.78 -31.14 9.07
CA GLY A 458 19.14 -30.99 10.48
C GLY A 458 18.14 -30.13 11.23
N VAL A 459 17.78 -30.44 12.44
CA VAL A 459 16.89 -29.66 13.28
C VAL A 459 17.37 -29.58 14.71
N SER A 460 17.35 -28.40 15.31
CA SER A 460 17.66 -28.26 16.75
C SER A 460 16.73 -29.13 17.62
N ARG A 461 17.30 -29.74 18.66
CA ARG A 461 16.53 -30.51 19.65
C ARG A 461 15.46 -29.68 20.35
N PHE A 462 15.67 -28.38 20.44
CA PHE A 462 14.73 -27.43 21.05
C PHE A 462 13.60 -27.03 20.10
N ASN A 463 13.74 -27.19 18.78
CA ASN A 463 12.71 -26.86 17.80
C ASN A 463 11.68 -27.99 17.62
N VAL A 464 10.91 -28.27 18.68
CA VAL A 464 9.87 -29.33 18.68
C VAL A 464 8.84 -29.14 17.57
N ALA A 465 8.53 -27.89 17.21
CA ALA A 465 7.56 -27.58 16.14
C ALA A 465 8.06 -28.04 14.76
N ALA A 466 9.33 -27.78 14.45
CA ALA A 466 9.94 -28.22 13.20
C ALA A 466 10.12 -29.77 13.16
N GLN A 467 10.50 -30.40 14.26
CA GLN A 467 10.58 -31.86 14.33
C GLN A 467 9.24 -32.52 14.00
N LYS A 468 8.11 -32.01 14.59
CA LYS A 468 6.77 -32.49 14.28
C LYS A 468 6.39 -32.25 12.82
N LEU A 469 6.79 -31.10 12.28
CA LEU A 469 6.54 -30.75 10.87
C LEU A 469 7.23 -31.76 9.95
N TYR A 470 8.53 -32.00 10.13
CA TYR A 470 9.32 -32.92 9.28
C TYR A 470 8.83 -34.35 9.36
N LYS A 471 8.56 -34.87 10.56
CA LYS A 471 7.91 -36.19 10.74
C LYS A 471 6.56 -36.28 10.03
N SER A 472 5.76 -35.19 10.00
CA SER A 472 4.45 -35.16 9.35
C SER A 472 4.50 -35.23 7.81
N VAL A 473 5.69 -35.04 7.21
CA VAL A 473 5.93 -35.13 5.77
C VAL A 473 6.88 -36.28 5.38
N GLY A 474 7.10 -37.22 6.32
CA GLY A 474 7.76 -38.48 6.04
C GLY A 474 9.24 -38.56 6.40
N PHE A 475 9.78 -37.60 7.15
CA PHE A 475 11.15 -37.73 7.66
C PHE A 475 11.20 -38.59 8.92
N GLU A 476 12.25 -39.39 9.04
CA GLU A 476 12.57 -40.21 10.19
C GLU A 476 13.90 -39.80 10.82
N GLU A 477 14.04 -39.98 12.10
CA GLU A 477 15.29 -39.69 12.83
C GLU A 477 16.38 -40.71 12.44
N LYS A 478 17.54 -40.18 12.00
CA LYS A 478 18.71 -40.98 11.65
C LYS A 478 19.74 -40.92 12.76
N THR A 479 20.16 -39.73 13.12
CA THR A 479 21.24 -39.54 14.12
C THR A 479 20.84 -38.40 15.07
N VAL A 480 21.05 -38.62 16.35
CA VAL A 480 20.83 -37.63 17.41
C VAL A 480 22.20 -37.18 17.93
N TYR A 481 22.47 -35.88 17.73
CA TYR A 481 23.65 -35.21 18.27
C TYR A 481 23.30 -34.44 19.55
N GLU A 482 24.27 -33.82 20.19
CA GLU A 482 24.05 -33.06 21.43
C GLU A 482 23.05 -31.92 21.25
N ASP A 483 23.20 -31.13 20.19
CA ASP A 483 22.43 -29.93 19.95
C ASP A 483 21.36 -30.06 18.83
N PHE A 484 21.50 -31.04 17.95
CA PHE A 484 20.57 -31.21 16.82
C PHE A 484 20.28 -32.69 16.52
N ILE A 485 19.25 -32.90 15.72
CA ILE A 485 18.82 -34.20 15.19
C ILE A 485 18.90 -34.15 13.67
N GLU A 486 19.55 -35.14 13.08
CA GLU A 486 19.50 -35.34 11.62
C GLU A 486 18.33 -36.27 11.30
N LEU A 487 17.48 -35.80 10.35
CA LEU A 487 16.34 -36.55 9.84
C LEU A 487 16.53 -36.80 8.34
N GLU A 488 16.03 -37.94 7.88
CA GLU A 488 16.09 -38.34 6.48
C GLU A 488 14.75 -38.88 5.99
N THR A 489 14.55 -38.77 4.67
CA THR A 489 13.45 -39.42 3.97
C THR A 489 13.93 -39.96 2.62
N TYR A 490 13.32 -41.05 2.19
CA TYR A 490 13.65 -41.73 0.94
C TYR A 490 12.45 -41.79 0.03
N PHE A 491 12.67 -41.63 -1.27
CA PHE A 491 11.65 -41.63 -2.29
C PHE A 491 11.88 -42.74 -3.30
N ASN A 492 10.83 -43.48 -3.60
CA ASN A 492 10.83 -44.52 -4.64
C ASN A 492 10.68 -43.91 -6.03
#